data_6b66962a05419c25cea6d33be493b651
#
_entry.id   6b66962a05419c25cea6d33be493b651
#
_cell.length_a   1.000
_cell.length_b   1.000
_cell.length_c   1.000
_cell.angle_alpha   90.00
_cell.angle_beta   90.00
_cell.angle_gamma   90.00
#
_symmetry.space_group_name_H-M   'P 1'
#
loop_
_entity.id
_entity.type
_entity.pdbx_description
1 polymer ?
#
loop_
_entity_poly.entity_id
_entity_poly.type
_entity_poly.pdbx_seq_one_letter_code
_entity_poly.pdbx_strand_id
1 'polypeptide(L)'
;MAILKVKGTDETIEVKNVFCIGKNYPDHIKEMNIPGLDNSIPKTPVIFLKSSTAIENVNNIVSIPKVNGEAISDDLQNEVELVIIVGSDGDDIPEENAMEYIHGYAVSIDFTLRDIQTEIKKQGKPWAVAKGFKNSSPVSEVVKKESISDI
;
A
#
# COMPACT_ATOMS: atom_id res chain seq x y z
N MET A 1 -13.97 4.29 -9.37
CA MET A 1 -13.30 5.01 -8.28
C MET A 1 -13.43 4.18 -7.02
N ALA A 2 -12.38 4.03 -6.24
CA ALA A 2 -12.45 3.34 -4.97
C ALA A 2 -13.01 4.28 -3.89
N ILE A 3 -13.85 3.73 -3.01
CA ILE A 3 -14.49 4.48 -1.92
C ILE A 3 -14.24 3.71 -0.63
N LEU A 4 -13.70 4.38 0.37
CA LEU A 4 -13.52 3.85 1.72
C LEU A 4 -14.65 4.36 2.62
N LYS A 5 -15.12 3.52 3.53
CA LYS A 5 -16.09 3.88 4.57
C LYS A 5 -15.39 4.33 5.84
N VAL A 6 -15.96 5.32 6.51
CA VAL A 6 -15.48 5.74 7.83
C VAL A 6 -16.27 5.01 8.91
N LYS A 7 -15.56 4.31 9.78
CA LYS A 7 -16.11 3.42 10.80
C LYS A 7 -17.11 4.16 11.70
N GLY A 8 -18.29 3.59 11.84
CA GLY A 8 -19.34 4.10 12.73
C GLY A 8 -20.06 5.36 12.22
N THR A 9 -19.91 5.73 10.96
CA THR A 9 -20.55 6.89 10.35
C THR A 9 -21.07 6.54 8.94
N ASP A 10 -21.82 7.47 8.32
CA ASP A 10 -22.22 7.38 6.90
C ASP A 10 -21.20 8.07 5.97
N GLU A 11 -20.10 8.58 6.51
CA GLU A 11 -19.06 9.25 5.75
C GLU A 11 -18.31 8.28 4.86
N THR A 12 -17.99 8.75 3.66
CA THR A 12 -17.19 8.00 2.68
C THR A 12 -16.06 8.87 2.14
N ILE A 13 -14.94 8.24 1.80
CA ILE A 13 -13.75 8.91 1.27
C ILE A 13 -13.45 8.36 -0.12
N GLU A 14 -13.42 9.25 -1.11
CA GLU A 14 -12.97 8.90 -2.46
C GLU A 14 -11.44 8.81 -2.52
N VAL A 15 -10.93 7.65 -2.94
CA VAL A 15 -9.49 7.42 -3.10
C VAL A 15 -9.02 7.97 -4.44
N LYS A 16 -8.19 9.02 -4.41
CA LYS A 16 -7.59 9.64 -5.61
C LYS A 16 -6.25 9.00 -5.96
N ASN A 17 -5.29 9.08 -5.05
CA ASN A 17 -3.94 8.57 -5.22
C ASN A 17 -3.57 7.64 -4.07
N VAL A 18 -2.76 6.64 -4.38
CA VAL A 18 -2.23 5.69 -3.38
C VAL A 18 -0.72 5.67 -3.48
N PHE A 19 -0.08 6.30 -2.51
CA PHE A 19 1.37 6.29 -2.34
C PHE A 19 1.73 5.22 -1.32
N CYS A 20 2.65 4.36 -1.67
CA CYS A 20 3.12 3.27 -0.80
C CYS A 20 4.60 3.48 -0.49
N ILE A 21 5.01 3.15 0.73
CA ILE A 21 6.39 3.27 1.20
C ILE A 21 7.00 1.87 1.31
N GLY A 22 7.88 1.55 0.38
CA GLY A 22 8.61 0.28 0.40
C GLY A 22 9.76 0.29 1.39
N LYS A 23 10.12 -0.89 1.92
CA LYS A 23 11.22 -1.06 2.90
C LYS A 23 11.04 -0.21 4.16
N ASN A 24 9.81 -0.04 4.64
CA ASN A 24 9.51 0.80 5.80
C ASN A 24 9.58 0.07 7.14
N TYR A 25 9.55 -1.26 7.13
CA TYR A 25 9.59 -2.10 8.33
C TYR A 25 10.94 -2.83 8.43
N PRO A 26 11.79 -2.49 9.44
CA PRO A 26 13.14 -3.04 9.55
C PRO A 26 13.20 -4.56 9.64
N ASP A 27 12.25 -5.19 10.32
CA ASP A 27 12.23 -6.66 10.47
C ASP A 27 11.84 -7.34 9.15
N HIS A 28 10.89 -6.77 8.40
CA HIS A 28 10.57 -7.26 7.06
C HIS A 28 11.77 -7.17 6.09
N ILE A 29 12.60 -6.13 6.20
CA ILE A 29 13.83 -6.01 5.39
C ILE A 29 14.77 -7.16 5.68
N LYS A 30 14.93 -7.55 6.96
CA LYS A 30 15.78 -8.68 7.37
C LYS A 30 15.26 -10.02 6.86
N GLU A 31 13.93 -10.23 6.92
CA GLU A 31 13.27 -11.44 6.41
C GLU A 31 13.45 -11.59 4.90
N MET A 32 13.36 -10.48 4.17
CA MET A 32 13.42 -10.46 2.71
C MET A 32 14.83 -10.65 2.14
N ASN A 33 15.88 -10.62 2.92
CA ASN A 33 17.30 -10.73 2.58
C ASN A 33 17.61 -11.41 1.22
N ILE A 34 17.32 -10.71 0.13
CA ILE A 34 17.45 -11.25 -1.22
C ILE A 34 18.91 -11.11 -1.67
N PRO A 35 19.62 -12.22 -2.00
CA PRO A 35 20.99 -12.14 -2.50
C PRO A 35 21.12 -11.25 -3.74
N GLY A 36 22.11 -10.36 -3.72
CA GLY A 36 22.38 -9.45 -4.84
C GLY A 36 21.54 -8.17 -4.85
N LEU A 37 20.65 -7.97 -3.89
CA LEU A 37 19.94 -6.69 -3.69
C LEU A 37 20.44 -5.99 -2.44
N ASP A 38 20.32 -4.66 -2.43
CA ASP A 38 20.58 -3.85 -1.25
C ASP A 38 19.49 -4.10 -0.20
N ASN A 39 19.88 -4.72 0.91
CA ASN A 39 19.00 -5.03 2.04
C ASN A 39 19.15 -4.02 3.20
N SER A 40 19.77 -2.86 2.96
CA SER A 40 19.86 -1.78 3.95
C SER A 40 18.53 -1.05 4.13
N ILE A 41 18.35 -0.43 5.29
CA ILE A 41 17.24 0.50 5.53
C ILE A 41 17.51 1.76 4.70
N PRO A 42 16.58 2.16 3.83
CA PRO A 42 16.75 3.35 3.00
C PRO A 42 16.86 4.62 3.85
N LYS A 43 17.74 5.53 3.45
CA LYS A 43 17.82 6.88 4.07
C LYS A 43 16.67 7.80 3.64
N THR A 44 16.11 7.54 2.48
CA THR A 44 14.95 8.26 1.93
C THR A 44 13.85 7.27 1.61
N PRO A 45 12.57 7.63 1.75
CA PRO A 45 11.46 6.74 1.46
C PRO A 45 11.53 6.17 0.03
N VAL A 46 11.33 4.87 -0.12
CA VAL A 46 11.16 4.22 -1.43
C VAL A 46 9.69 4.28 -1.78
N ILE A 47 9.30 5.25 -2.60
CA ILE A 47 7.90 5.49 -2.95
C ILE A 47 7.54 4.71 -4.21
N PHE A 48 6.40 4.01 -4.18
CA PHE A 48 5.76 3.45 -5.35
C PHE A 48 4.25 3.74 -5.30
N LEU A 49 3.59 3.59 -6.45
CA LEU A 49 2.18 3.91 -6.59
C LEU A 49 1.36 2.65 -6.84
N LYS A 50 0.16 2.62 -6.23
CA LYS A 50 -0.92 1.76 -6.66
C LYS A 50 -2.03 2.61 -7.29
N SER A 51 -2.71 2.05 -8.28
CA SER A 51 -3.89 2.72 -8.85
C SER A 51 -5.08 2.58 -7.90
N SER A 52 -6.08 3.47 -8.04
CA SER A 52 -7.33 3.34 -7.28
C SER A 52 -8.06 2.01 -7.56
N THR A 53 -7.79 1.33 -8.68
CA THR A 53 -8.35 0.01 -8.99
C THR A 53 -7.71 -1.13 -8.18
N ALA A 54 -6.56 -0.88 -7.54
CA ALA A 54 -5.94 -1.82 -6.61
C ALA A 54 -6.67 -1.84 -5.26
N ILE A 55 -7.34 -0.73 -4.91
CA ILE A 55 -8.06 -0.59 -3.65
C ILE A 55 -9.41 -1.28 -3.73
N GLU A 56 -9.71 -2.06 -2.72
CA GLU A 56 -10.98 -2.76 -2.59
C GLU A 56 -11.38 -2.88 -1.11
N ASN A 57 -12.65 -3.13 -0.86
CA ASN A 57 -13.12 -3.44 0.49
C ASN A 57 -12.68 -4.86 0.89
N VAL A 58 -12.43 -5.06 2.19
CA VAL A 58 -11.85 -6.30 2.77
C VAL A 58 -12.62 -7.60 2.49
N ASN A 59 -13.81 -7.55 1.92
CA ASN A 59 -14.66 -8.74 1.69
C ASN A 59 -14.57 -9.29 0.26
N ASN A 60 -13.71 -8.74 -0.59
CA ASN A 60 -13.59 -9.18 -1.98
C ASN A 60 -12.43 -10.16 -2.20
N ILE A 61 -12.57 -10.95 -3.26
CA ILE A 61 -11.56 -11.93 -3.67
C ILE A 61 -10.44 -11.22 -4.42
N VAL A 62 -9.22 -11.44 -3.98
CA VAL A 62 -8.01 -11.08 -4.73
C VAL A 62 -7.64 -12.25 -5.63
N SER A 63 -7.36 -11.96 -6.88
CA SER A 63 -6.97 -12.97 -7.87
C SER A 63 -5.68 -12.58 -8.57
N ILE A 64 -4.81 -13.55 -8.80
CA ILE A 64 -3.63 -13.36 -9.64
C ILE A 64 -4.10 -13.04 -11.07
N PRO A 65 -3.60 -11.95 -11.67
CA PRO A 65 -3.94 -11.61 -13.06
C PRO A 65 -3.56 -12.73 -14.04
N LYS A 66 -4.31 -12.79 -15.13
CA LYS A 66 -4.08 -13.78 -16.20
C LYS A 66 -3.81 -13.09 -17.52
N VAL A 67 -2.94 -13.69 -18.32
CA VAL A 67 -2.71 -13.32 -19.73
C VAL A 67 -2.94 -14.58 -20.58
N ASN A 68 -3.82 -14.47 -21.55
CA ASN A 68 -4.24 -15.62 -22.39
C ASN A 68 -4.74 -16.83 -21.59
N GLY A 69 -5.37 -16.57 -20.42
CA GLY A 69 -5.92 -17.63 -19.56
C GLY A 69 -4.92 -18.19 -18.52
N GLU A 70 -3.64 -17.88 -18.64
CA GLU A 70 -2.59 -18.35 -17.75
C GLU A 70 -2.26 -17.29 -16.67
N ALA A 71 -2.08 -17.73 -15.42
CA ALA A 71 -1.64 -16.85 -14.33
C ALA A 71 -0.25 -16.28 -14.61
N ILE A 72 -0.05 -14.98 -14.34
CA ILE A 72 1.25 -14.33 -14.58
C ILE A 72 2.25 -14.54 -13.45
N SER A 73 1.84 -15.13 -12.33
CA SER A 73 2.66 -15.38 -11.14
C SER A 73 2.16 -16.63 -10.41
N ASP A 74 3.05 -17.32 -9.75
CA ASP A 74 2.77 -18.45 -8.88
C ASP A 74 3.05 -18.14 -7.39
N ASP A 75 3.48 -16.90 -7.07
CA ASP A 75 3.92 -16.51 -5.73
C ASP A 75 3.21 -15.21 -5.28
N LEU A 76 1.96 -15.36 -4.84
CA LEU A 76 1.17 -14.28 -4.24
C LEU A 76 1.43 -14.21 -2.73
N GLN A 77 2.05 -13.14 -2.26
CA GLN A 77 2.34 -12.89 -0.85
C GLN A 77 1.53 -11.71 -0.32
N ASN A 78 1.30 -11.68 0.99
CA ASN A 78 0.60 -10.61 1.70
C ASN A 78 1.57 -9.83 2.60
N GLU A 79 1.47 -8.51 2.56
CA GLU A 79 2.19 -7.59 3.44
C GLU A 79 1.15 -6.72 4.16
N VAL A 80 1.09 -6.79 5.49
CA VAL A 80 0.15 -5.98 6.29
C VAL A 80 0.73 -4.59 6.47
N GLU A 81 -0.09 -3.56 6.18
CA GLU A 81 0.34 -2.18 6.13
C GLU A 81 -0.59 -1.24 6.93
N LEU A 82 0.00 -0.28 7.62
CA LEU A 82 -0.72 0.87 8.15
C LEU A 82 -1.05 1.83 7.00
N VAL A 83 -2.32 2.20 6.90
CA VAL A 83 -2.80 3.20 5.92
C VAL A 83 -3.05 4.52 6.63
N ILE A 84 -2.48 5.59 6.09
CA ILE A 84 -2.71 6.95 6.53
C ILE A 84 -3.60 7.65 5.51
N ILE A 85 -4.71 8.21 5.96
CA ILE A 85 -5.63 8.97 5.11
C ILE A 85 -5.31 10.46 5.27
N VAL A 86 -4.80 11.05 4.20
CA VAL A 86 -4.59 12.50 4.13
C VAL A 86 -5.93 13.16 3.83
N GLY A 87 -6.36 14.08 4.68
CA GLY A 87 -7.68 14.72 4.63
C GLY A 87 -7.68 16.14 4.11
N SER A 88 -6.51 16.77 3.98
CA SER A 88 -6.39 18.15 3.52
C SER A 88 -5.30 18.28 2.46
N ASP A 89 -5.52 19.15 1.51
CA ASP A 89 -4.49 19.50 0.53
C ASP A 89 -3.36 20.30 1.22
N GLY A 90 -2.13 20.13 0.73
CA GLY A 90 -0.98 20.86 1.24
C GLY A 90 0.21 20.75 0.30
N ASP A 91 1.13 21.70 0.43
CA ASP A 91 2.39 21.76 -0.28
C ASP A 91 3.47 22.30 0.67
N ASP A 92 4.68 21.76 0.58
CA ASP A 92 5.82 22.13 1.44
C ASP A 92 5.49 22.13 2.96
N ILE A 93 4.83 21.04 3.40
CA ILE A 93 4.34 20.91 4.77
C ILE A 93 5.52 20.64 5.70
N PRO A 94 5.79 21.49 6.72
CA PRO A 94 6.77 21.20 7.75
C PRO A 94 6.44 19.90 8.51
N GLU A 95 7.47 19.12 8.87
CA GLU A 95 7.31 17.84 9.56
C GLU A 95 6.46 17.96 10.84
N GLU A 96 6.68 19.01 11.61
CA GLU A 96 5.93 19.30 12.86
C GLU A 96 4.43 19.50 12.63
N ASN A 97 4.00 19.88 11.43
CA ASN A 97 2.59 20.12 11.08
C ASN A 97 1.96 18.93 10.34
N ALA A 98 2.74 17.92 9.94
CA ALA A 98 2.26 16.81 9.11
C ALA A 98 1.03 16.09 9.69
N MET A 99 0.98 15.96 11.02
CA MET A 99 -0.13 15.32 11.71
C MET A 99 -1.46 16.07 11.56
N GLU A 100 -1.47 17.37 11.30
CA GLU A 100 -2.70 18.16 11.12
C GLU A 100 -3.42 17.81 9.81
N TYR A 101 -2.70 17.26 8.82
CA TYR A 101 -3.23 16.86 7.52
C TYR A 101 -3.82 15.45 7.51
N ILE A 102 -3.68 14.69 8.60
CA ILE A 102 -4.18 13.33 8.69
C ILE A 102 -5.65 13.34 9.12
N HIS A 103 -6.52 12.72 8.31
CA HIS A 103 -7.93 12.50 8.60
C HIS A 103 -8.16 11.27 9.47
N GLY A 104 -7.41 10.19 9.22
CA GLY A 104 -7.58 8.94 9.93
C GLY A 104 -6.66 7.84 9.45
N TYR A 105 -6.89 6.64 9.94
CA TYR A 105 -6.06 5.48 9.71
C TYR A 105 -6.89 4.26 9.33
N ALA A 106 -6.28 3.35 8.60
CA ALA A 106 -6.85 2.06 8.27
C ALA A 106 -5.74 1.00 8.24
N VAL A 107 -6.12 -0.25 8.03
CA VAL A 107 -5.19 -1.34 7.76
C VAL A 107 -5.43 -1.84 6.34
N SER A 108 -4.38 -2.13 5.62
CA SER A 108 -4.43 -2.75 4.30
C SER A 108 -3.58 -4.01 4.25
N ILE A 109 -3.84 -4.84 3.24
CA ILE A 109 -2.91 -5.88 2.82
C ILE A 109 -2.35 -5.45 1.46
N ASP A 110 -1.04 -5.27 1.38
CA ASP A 110 -0.34 -5.07 0.10
C ASP A 110 -0.02 -6.43 -0.52
N PHE A 111 -0.95 -6.94 -1.34
CA PHE A 111 -0.69 -8.15 -2.10
C PHE A 111 0.38 -7.94 -3.15
N THR A 112 1.35 -8.85 -3.14
CA THR A 112 2.56 -8.77 -3.95
C THR A 112 2.75 -10.05 -4.76
N LEU A 113 2.93 -9.92 -6.08
CA LEU A 113 3.43 -11.00 -6.93
C LEU A 113 4.95 -11.05 -6.77
N ARG A 114 5.42 -11.88 -5.83
CA ARG A 114 6.80 -11.81 -5.31
C ARG A 114 7.85 -12.22 -6.31
N ASP A 115 7.58 -13.25 -7.08
CA ASP A 115 8.43 -13.72 -8.18
C ASP A 115 8.67 -12.61 -9.20
N ILE A 116 7.59 -11.96 -9.66
CA ILE A 116 7.65 -10.82 -10.58
C ILE A 116 8.40 -9.65 -9.94
N GLN A 117 8.08 -9.30 -8.68
CA GLN A 117 8.75 -8.19 -8.01
C GLN A 117 10.25 -8.41 -7.90
N THR A 118 10.68 -9.62 -7.57
CA THR A 118 12.10 -9.98 -7.46
C THR A 118 12.81 -9.79 -8.79
N GLU A 119 12.21 -10.19 -9.88
CA GLU A 119 12.80 -10.06 -11.22
C GLU A 119 12.87 -8.59 -11.67
N ILE A 120 11.79 -7.82 -11.52
CA ILE A 120 11.79 -6.39 -11.92
C ILE A 120 12.71 -5.54 -11.03
N LYS A 121 12.90 -5.88 -9.75
CA LYS A 121 13.90 -5.23 -8.88
C LYS A 121 15.31 -5.41 -9.42
N LYS A 122 15.70 -6.61 -9.86
CA LYS A 122 17.02 -6.87 -10.46
C LYS A 122 17.24 -6.04 -11.73
N GLN A 123 16.17 -5.76 -12.46
CA GLN A 123 16.21 -4.99 -13.71
C GLN A 123 16.04 -3.47 -13.49
N GLY A 124 15.87 -2.99 -12.26
CA GLY A 124 15.60 -1.58 -11.96
C GLY A 124 14.29 -1.06 -12.55
N LYS A 125 13.31 -1.93 -12.82
CA LYS A 125 12.01 -1.58 -13.41
C LYS A 125 10.98 -1.18 -12.35
N PRO A 126 9.94 -0.39 -12.72
CA PRO A 126 8.83 -0.03 -11.84
C PRO A 126 8.06 -1.26 -11.35
N TRP A 127 7.55 -1.20 -10.11
CA TRP A 127 6.87 -2.34 -9.46
C TRP A 127 5.39 -2.48 -9.81
N ALA A 128 4.87 -1.68 -10.73
CA ALA A 128 3.44 -1.59 -11.03
C ALA A 128 2.77 -2.94 -11.33
N VAL A 129 3.42 -3.82 -12.10
CA VAL A 129 2.88 -5.15 -12.43
C VAL A 129 2.77 -6.03 -11.19
N ALA A 130 3.78 -5.98 -10.31
CA ALA A 130 3.84 -6.83 -9.12
C ALA A 130 2.96 -6.33 -7.97
N LYS A 131 2.67 -5.01 -7.92
CA LYS A 131 2.03 -4.33 -6.78
C LYS A 131 0.68 -3.69 -7.11
N GLY A 132 0.45 -3.29 -8.37
CA GLY A 132 -0.67 -2.45 -8.78
C GLY A 132 -1.81 -3.18 -9.51
N PHE A 133 -1.92 -4.49 -9.41
CA PHE A 133 -2.99 -5.24 -10.05
C PHE A 133 -4.34 -5.04 -9.33
N LYS A 134 -5.43 -5.39 -10.01
CA LYS A 134 -6.80 -5.20 -9.51
C LYS A 134 -6.99 -5.89 -8.14
N ASN A 135 -7.60 -5.18 -7.21
CA ASN A 135 -7.90 -5.63 -5.83
C ASN A 135 -6.65 -6.03 -5.03
N SER A 136 -5.46 -5.60 -5.41
CA SER A 136 -4.22 -5.96 -4.70
C SER A 136 -4.01 -5.23 -3.36
N SER A 137 -4.93 -4.34 -2.97
CA SER A 137 -4.90 -3.64 -1.68
C SER A 137 -6.31 -3.53 -1.08
N PRO A 138 -6.82 -4.59 -0.48
CA PRO A 138 -8.02 -4.48 0.35
C PRO A 138 -7.72 -3.61 1.58
N VAL A 139 -8.61 -2.63 1.83
CA VAL A 139 -8.47 -1.65 2.92
C VAL A 139 -9.65 -1.80 3.87
N SER A 140 -9.39 -1.78 5.18
CA SER A 140 -10.42 -1.76 6.22
C SER A 140 -11.24 -0.46 6.19
N GLU A 141 -12.28 -0.38 7.01
CA GLU A 141 -12.90 0.92 7.32
C GLU A 141 -11.87 1.86 7.94
N VAL A 142 -12.01 3.15 7.65
CA VAL A 142 -11.16 4.21 8.19
C VAL A 142 -11.60 4.55 9.61
N VAL A 143 -10.67 4.56 10.55
CA VAL A 143 -10.87 5.09 11.91
C VAL A 143 -10.39 6.53 11.92
N LYS A 144 -11.27 7.45 12.35
CA LYS A 144 -10.89 8.87 12.47
C LYS A 144 -9.75 9.06 13.46
N LYS A 145 -8.85 9.97 13.16
CA LYS A 145 -7.69 10.29 14.02
C LYS A 145 -8.10 10.61 15.46
N GLU A 146 -9.17 11.39 15.64
CA GLU A 146 -9.67 11.81 16.96
C GLU A 146 -10.21 10.63 17.79
N SER A 147 -10.47 9.50 17.18
CA SER A 147 -10.96 8.28 17.85
C SER A 147 -9.84 7.39 18.39
N ILE A 148 -8.58 7.77 18.16
CA ILE A 148 -7.40 7.01 18.58
C ILE A 148 -6.67 7.83 19.65
N SER A 149 -6.53 7.26 20.85
CA SER A 149 -5.96 7.96 22.02
C SER A 149 -4.43 8.00 22.05
N ASP A 150 -3.78 7.02 21.40
CA ASP A 150 -2.31 6.89 21.38
C ASP A 150 -1.86 6.38 20.00
N ILE A 151 -1.07 7.16 19.31
CA ILE A 151 -0.32 6.78 18.10
C ILE A 151 1.15 7.15 18.28
#